data_a00f9d82620e731d7d02640efdefba60
#
_entry.id   a00f9d82620e731d7d02640efdefba60
#
_cell.length_a   1.000
_cell.length_b   1.000
_cell.length_c   1.000
_cell.angle_alpha   90.00
_cell.angle_beta   90.00
_cell.angle_gamma   90.00
#
_symmetry.space_group_name_H-M   'P 1'
#
loop_
_entity.id
_entity.type
_entity.pdbx_description
1 polymer ?
#
loop_
_entity_poly.entity_id
_entity_poly.type
_entity_poly.pdbx_seq_one_letter_code
_entity_poly.pdbx_strand_id
1 'polypeptide(L)'
;MFDKIISDPYAILAEKFCFPFSLLWGIIDPKELEDMDEIFMREALALAREAFDDGEVPVGCVIVRGDEIVGRGRNRREKGKSALAHAEVEAISEACAKLGGWRLWECTLYVTLEPCPMCAGAIINARIPRVVYGASDRKCGATGSVCNLFSMEFNHHPRVEMGILEEECAALLSDFFAKLRVELRTRPKWKPRENAECKMQNAE
;
A
#
# COMPACT_ATOMS: atom_id res chain seq x y z
N MET A 1 -34.77 10.76 22.84
CA MET A 1 -34.89 9.32 22.66
C MET A 1 -33.84 8.86 21.63
N PHE A 2 -32.56 9.09 21.97
CA PHE A 2 -31.36 8.62 21.23
C PHE A 2 -30.19 8.59 22.22
N ASP A 3 -30.28 7.67 23.18
CA ASP A 3 -29.15 7.32 24.04
C ASP A 3 -28.98 5.81 24.00
N LYS A 4 -28.11 5.36 23.11
CA LYS A 4 -27.29 4.15 23.27
C LYS A 4 -25.99 4.37 22.51
N ILE A 5 -25.12 5.16 23.11
CA ILE A 5 -23.70 5.14 22.80
C ILE A 5 -23.21 3.77 23.24
N ILE A 6 -22.91 2.93 22.25
CA ILE A 6 -22.23 1.66 22.44
C ILE A 6 -20.88 2.01 23.08
N SER A 7 -20.73 1.67 24.35
CA SER A 7 -19.48 1.79 25.06
C SER A 7 -18.46 0.87 24.39
N ASP A 8 -17.46 1.49 23.78
CA ASP A 8 -16.31 0.83 23.18
C ASP A 8 -15.57 0.04 24.28
N PRO A 9 -15.51 -1.30 24.24
CA PRO A 9 -14.83 -2.10 25.25
C PRO A 9 -13.33 -1.82 25.32
N TYR A 10 -12.75 -1.12 24.34
CA TYR A 10 -11.34 -0.74 24.31
C TYR A 10 -11.04 0.58 25.02
N ALA A 11 -12.04 1.41 25.32
CA ALA A 11 -11.86 2.63 26.11
C ALA A 11 -11.43 2.34 27.54
N ILE A 12 -11.81 1.18 28.10
CA ILE A 12 -11.49 0.78 29.49
C ILE A 12 -10.06 0.23 29.60
N LEU A 13 -9.47 -0.28 28.51
CA LEU A 13 -8.08 -0.77 28.50
C LEU A 13 -7.07 0.36 28.28
N ALA A 14 -7.46 1.45 27.61
CA ALA A 14 -6.61 2.62 27.39
C ALA A 14 -6.27 3.37 28.69
N GLU A 15 -7.09 3.28 29.71
CA GLU A 15 -6.82 3.93 31.01
C GLU A 15 -5.80 3.18 31.90
N LYS A 16 -5.48 1.92 31.61
CA LYS A 16 -4.54 1.12 32.42
C LYS A 16 -3.11 1.06 31.90
N PHE A 17 -2.87 1.43 30.66
CA PHE A 17 -1.52 1.52 30.07
C PHE A 17 -1.39 2.75 29.17
N CYS A 18 -1.61 3.92 29.76
CA CYS A 18 -1.33 5.19 29.10
C CYS A 18 0.17 5.48 29.15
N PHE A 19 0.97 4.71 28.38
CA PHE A 19 2.26 5.19 27.93
C PHE A 19 2.02 5.84 26.55
N PRO A 20 2.18 7.16 26.43
CA PRO A 20 2.07 7.79 25.12
C PRO A 20 3.15 7.21 24.20
N PHE A 21 2.72 6.72 23.04
CA PHE A 21 3.57 6.20 21.95
C PHE A 21 4.72 7.17 21.61
N SER A 22 4.55 8.46 21.89
CA SER A 22 5.58 9.51 21.78
C SER A 22 6.78 9.36 22.74
N LEU A 23 6.67 8.58 23.82
CA LEU A 23 7.76 8.34 24.77
C LEU A 23 8.62 7.12 24.42
N LEU A 24 8.12 6.19 23.64
CA LEU A 24 8.90 5.06 23.11
C LEU A 24 9.87 5.47 21.99
N TRP A 25 9.57 6.54 21.28
CA TRP A 25 10.44 7.11 20.22
C TRP A 25 11.77 7.69 20.74
N GLY A 26 11.91 7.92 22.04
CA GLY A 26 13.16 8.37 22.64
C GLY A 26 14.04 7.24 23.21
N ILE A 27 13.61 5.98 23.11
CA ILE A 27 14.26 4.82 23.76
C ILE A 27 14.82 3.83 22.74
N ILE A 28 14.29 3.78 21.51
CA ILE A 28 14.79 2.90 20.45
C ILE A 28 15.96 3.58 19.75
N ASP A 29 17.09 2.88 19.65
CA ASP A 29 18.23 3.33 18.87
C ASP A 29 17.78 3.53 17.41
N PRO A 30 18.09 4.67 16.77
CA PRO A 30 17.78 4.91 15.36
C PRO A 30 18.24 3.78 14.44
N LYS A 31 19.34 3.14 14.76
CA LYS A 31 19.87 1.98 14.03
C LYS A 31 19.00 0.74 14.18
N GLU A 32 18.47 0.46 15.37
CA GLU A 32 17.53 -0.65 15.57
C GLU A 32 16.23 -0.43 14.80
N LEU A 33 15.77 0.82 14.69
CA LEU A 33 14.60 1.17 13.90
C LEU A 33 14.85 0.96 12.39
N GLU A 34 16.02 1.38 11.90
CA GLU A 34 16.43 1.18 10.51
C GLU A 34 16.55 -0.31 10.16
N ASP A 35 17.14 -1.10 11.05
CA ASP A 35 17.23 -2.56 10.91
C ASP A 35 15.83 -3.21 10.86
N MET A 36 14.88 -2.74 11.67
CA MET A 36 13.49 -3.22 11.65
C MET A 36 12.76 -2.83 10.37
N ASP A 37 12.96 -1.61 9.87
CA ASP A 37 12.36 -1.15 8.62
C ASP A 37 12.85 -1.98 7.42
N GLU A 38 14.14 -2.33 7.39
CA GLU A 38 14.67 -3.23 6.36
C GLU A 38 14.03 -4.62 6.42
N ILE A 39 13.85 -5.18 7.61
CA ILE A 39 13.22 -6.50 7.78
C ILE A 39 11.82 -6.50 7.16
N PHE A 40 10.99 -5.52 7.48
CA PHE A 40 9.63 -5.45 6.93
C PHE A 40 9.59 -5.08 5.46
N MET A 41 10.53 -4.27 4.97
CA MET A 41 10.65 -4.01 3.54
C MET A 41 11.07 -5.26 2.76
N ARG A 42 11.90 -6.14 3.32
CA ARG A 42 12.24 -7.44 2.71
C ARG A 42 11.02 -8.36 2.62
N GLU A 43 10.12 -8.35 3.60
CA GLU A 43 8.83 -9.04 3.52
C GLU A 43 7.96 -8.48 2.37
N ALA A 44 7.88 -7.16 2.24
CA ALA A 44 7.20 -6.54 1.12
C ALA A 44 7.85 -6.88 -0.23
N LEU A 45 9.19 -6.92 -0.31
CA LEU A 45 9.92 -7.34 -1.50
C LEU A 45 9.66 -8.81 -1.86
N ALA A 46 9.49 -9.70 -0.88
CA ALA A 46 9.12 -11.09 -1.14
C ALA A 46 7.76 -11.17 -1.85
N LEU A 47 6.77 -10.42 -1.39
CA LEU A 47 5.46 -10.33 -2.04
C LEU A 47 5.54 -9.68 -3.44
N ALA A 48 6.43 -8.70 -3.62
CA ALA A 48 6.67 -8.12 -4.93
C ALA A 48 7.27 -9.13 -5.92
N ARG A 49 8.17 -10.02 -5.46
CA ARG A 49 8.70 -11.11 -6.29
C ARG A 49 7.61 -12.11 -6.69
N GLU A 50 6.70 -12.45 -5.77
CA GLU A 50 5.55 -13.27 -6.12
C GLU A 50 4.66 -12.61 -7.20
N ALA A 51 4.43 -11.28 -7.11
CA ALA A 51 3.71 -10.55 -8.14
C ALA A 51 4.46 -10.60 -9.49
N PHE A 52 5.79 -10.44 -9.49
CA PHE A 52 6.64 -10.58 -10.68
C PHE A 52 6.46 -11.95 -11.35
N ASP A 53 6.52 -13.03 -10.58
CA ASP A 53 6.38 -14.40 -11.08
C ASP A 53 4.98 -14.66 -11.65
N ASP A 54 3.98 -14.00 -11.11
CA ASP A 54 2.60 -14.00 -11.61
C ASP A 54 2.40 -13.15 -12.88
N GLY A 55 3.42 -12.41 -13.34
CA GLY A 55 3.32 -11.50 -14.48
C GLY A 55 2.65 -10.17 -14.17
N GLU A 56 2.53 -9.83 -12.91
CA GLU A 56 2.01 -8.55 -12.41
C GLU A 56 3.15 -7.54 -12.17
N VAL A 57 2.84 -6.26 -12.19
CA VAL A 57 3.81 -5.23 -11.75
C VAL A 57 4.27 -5.56 -10.35
N PRO A 58 5.60 -5.70 -10.09
CA PRO A 58 6.12 -6.22 -8.84
C PRO A 58 6.06 -5.19 -7.72
N VAL A 59 4.89 -5.07 -7.12
CA VAL A 59 4.64 -4.27 -5.92
C VAL A 59 4.12 -5.17 -4.82
N GLY A 60 4.76 -5.09 -3.67
CA GLY A 60 4.36 -5.79 -2.45
C GLY A 60 4.23 -4.81 -1.29
N CYS A 61 3.33 -5.13 -0.38
CA CYS A 61 3.01 -4.29 0.77
C CYS A 61 2.76 -5.14 2.01
N VAL A 62 3.28 -4.70 3.15
CA VAL A 62 2.92 -5.26 4.46
C VAL A 62 2.48 -4.13 5.39
N ILE A 63 1.55 -4.46 6.29
CA ILE A 63 1.12 -3.59 7.38
C ILE A 63 1.53 -4.25 8.69
N VAL A 64 2.21 -3.48 9.54
CA VAL A 64 2.81 -3.94 10.79
C VAL A 64 2.22 -3.18 11.96
N ARG A 65 1.89 -3.91 13.03
CA ARG A 65 1.49 -3.36 14.32
C ARG A 65 2.45 -3.88 15.39
N GLY A 66 3.25 -2.97 15.98
CA GLY A 66 4.38 -3.39 16.82
C GLY A 66 5.42 -4.13 15.99
N ASP A 67 5.62 -5.41 16.27
CA ASP A 67 6.51 -6.34 15.58
C ASP A 67 5.76 -7.40 14.73
N GLU A 68 4.42 -7.33 14.73
CA GLU A 68 3.58 -8.30 14.02
C GLU A 68 3.10 -7.77 12.67
N ILE A 69 3.25 -8.56 11.61
CA ILE A 69 2.60 -8.30 10.32
C ILE A 69 1.11 -8.67 10.41
N VAL A 70 0.27 -7.66 10.31
CA VAL A 70 -1.19 -7.79 10.41
C VAL A 70 -1.91 -7.77 9.06
N GLY A 71 -1.22 -7.34 7.99
CA GLY A 71 -1.76 -7.36 6.64
C GLY A 71 -0.65 -7.54 5.61
N ARG A 72 -0.95 -8.29 4.55
CA ARG A 72 -0.10 -8.53 3.40
C ARG A 72 -0.87 -8.24 2.12
N GLY A 73 -0.18 -7.73 1.12
CA GLY A 73 -0.78 -7.49 -0.19
C GLY A 73 0.28 -7.48 -1.28
N ARG A 74 -0.12 -7.86 -2.48
CA ARG A 74 0.69 -7.73 -3.68
C ARG A 74 -0.17 -7.33 -4.86
N ASN A 75 0.43 -6.70 -5.87
CA ASN A 75 -0.32 -6.33 -7.05
C ASN A 75 -0.90 -7.56 -7.75
N ARG A 76 -2.21 -7.51 -8.10
CA ARG A 76 -2.95 -8.56 -8.82
C ARG A 76 -3.97 -8.00 -9.80
N ARG A 77 -3.66 -6.85 -10.39
CA ARG A 77 -4.58 -6.13 -11.29
C ARG A 77 -5.01 -6.96 -12.49
N GLU A 78 -4.06 -7.58 -13.16
CA GLU A 78 -4.31 -8.32 -14.40
C GLU A 78 -5.00 -9.67 -14.10
N LYS A 79 -4.51 -10.43 -13.12
CA LYS A 79 -5.09 -11.71 -12.68
C LYS A 79 -6.46 -11.52 -12.04
N GLY A 80 -6.57 -10.54 -11.17
CA GLY A 80 -7.81 -10.21 -10.46
C GLY A 80 -8.81 -9.45 -11.30
N LYS A 81 -8.42 -8.97 -12.49
CA LYS A 81 -9.25 -8.10 -13.37
C LYS A 81 -9.87 -6.95 -12.60
N SER A 82 -9.11 -6.36 -11.70
CA SER A 82 -9.58 -5.31 -10.79
C SER A 82 -8.59 -4.14 -10.75
N ALA A 83 -9.07 -2.95 -11.07
CA ALA A 83 -8.28 -1.73 -10.96
C ALA A 83 -7.89 -1.40 -9.51
N LEU A 84 -8.58 -1.99 -8.53
CA LEU A 84 -8.35 -1.76 -7.10
C LEU A 84 -7.36 -2.75 -6.49
N ALA A 85 -6.98 -3.83 -7.18
CA ALA A 85 -6.10 -4.88 -6.67
C ALA A 85 -4.63 -4.44 -6.64
N HIS A 86 -4.35 -3.32 -5.96
CA HIS A 86 -3.03 -2.84 -5.62
C HIS A 86 -2.57 -3.44 -4.29
N ALA A 87 -1.28 -3.61 -4.11
CA ALA A 87 -0.67 -4.21 -2.93
C ALA A 87 -1.14 -3.55 -1.62
N GLU A 88 -1.15 -2.21 -1.60
CA GLU A 88 -1.54 -1.43 -0.43
C GLU A 88 -3.01 -1.63 -0.06
N VAL A 89 -3.90 -1.65 -1.06
CA VAL A 89 -5.34 -1.84 -0.83
C VAL A 89 -5.63 -3.24 -0.30
N GLU A 90 -4.95 -4.26 -0.83
CA GLU A 90 -5.07 -5.63 -0.33
C GLU A 90 -4.56 -5.76 1.11
N ALA A 91 -3.37 -5.20 1.40
CA ALA A 91 -2.80 -5.22 2.74
C ALA A 91 -3.70 -4.49 3.77
N ILE A 92 -4.27 -3.33 3.39
CA ILE A 92 -5.22 -2.59 4.23
C ILE A 92 -6.46 -3.44 4.50
N SER A 93 -7.01 -4.10 3.47
CA SER A 93 -8.19 -4.94 3.62
C SER A 93 -7.95 -6.12 4.58
N GLU A 94 -6.80 -6.80 4.44
CA GLU A 94 -6.42 -7.90 5.33
C GLU A 94 -6.19 -7.41 6.77
N ALA A 95 -5.47 -6.31 6.96
CA ALA A 95 -5.22 -5.74 8.28
C ALA A 95 -6.52 -5.34 8.98
N CYS A 96 -7.45 -4.69 8.26
CA CYS A 96 -8.77 -4.35 8.80
C CYS A 96 -9.57 -5.58 9.23
N ALA A 97 -9.55 -6.64 8.43
CA ALA A 97 -10.21 -7.90 8.76
C ALA A 97 -9.59 -8.58 9.98
N LYS A 98 -8.25 -8.64 10.04
CA LYS A 98 -7.51 -9.27 11.16
C LYS A 98 -7.70 -8.51 12.47
N LEU A 99 -7.68 -7.17 12.43
CA LEU A 99 -7.81 -6.32 13.60
C LEU A 99 -9.27 -6.03 14.00
N GLY A 100 -10.25 -6.44 13.17
CA GLY A 100 -11.67 -6.25 13.44
C GLY A 100 -12.14 -4.79 13.35
N GLY A 101 -11.40 -3.92 12.65
CA GLY A 101 -11.73 -2.51 12.52
C GLY A 101 -11.04 -1.82 11.36
N TRP A 102 -11.58 -0.70 10.90
CA TRP A 102 -11.06 0.03 9.74
C TRP A 102 -9.98 1.05 10.08
N ARG A 103 -9.77 1.37 11.37
CA ARG A 103 -8.75 2.31 11.83
C ARG A 103 -7.46 1.58 12.15
N LEU A 104 -6.40 1.88 11.40
CA LEU A 104 -5.08 1.25 11.53
C LEU A 104 -4.06 2.23 12.17
N TRP A 105 -4.47 2.97 13.17
CA TRP A 105 -3.75 4.09 13.80
C TRP A 105 -2.47 3.70 14.57
N GLU A 106 -2.32 2.42 14.89
CA GLU A 106 -1.10 1.88 15.53
C GLU A 106 -0.22 1.11 14.54
N CYS A 107 -0.49 1.26 13.23
CA CYS A 107 0.19 0.48 12.21
C CYS A 107 1.18 1.32 11.39
N THR A 108 2.22 0.66 10.90
CA THR A 108 3.11 1.16 9.85
C THR A 108 2.86 0.38 8.57
N LEU A 109 2.79 1.07 7.45
CA LEU A 109 2.69 0.47 6.13
C LEU A 109 4.04 0.52 5.44
N TYR A 110 4.51 -0.65 4.97
CA TYR A 110 5.71 -0.80 4.16
C TYR A 110 5.33 -1.23 2.76
N VAL A 111 5.81 -0.54 1.74
CA VAL A 111 5.51 -0.83 0.34
C VAL A 111 6.75 -0.63 -0.53
N THR A 112 6.95 -1.49 -1.51
CA THR A 112 8.15 -1.46 -2.36
C THR A 112 8.20 -0.30 -3.35
N LEU A 113 7.04 0.32 -3.65
CA LEU A 113 6.90 1.45 -4.56
C LEU A 113 6.07 2.56 -3.92
N GLU A 114 6.41 3.82 -4.21
CA GLU A 114 5.67 4.99 -3.75
C GLU A 114 4.16 4.86 -4.04
N PRO A 115 3.27 5.08 -3.06
CA PRO A 115 1.83 4.96 -3.24
C PRO A 115 1.27 5.92 -4.31
N CYS A 116 0.42 5.39 -5.18
CA CYS A 116 -0.35 6.18 -6.14
C CYS A 116 -1.50 6.95 -5.44
N PRO A 117 -2.22 7.88 -6.12
CA PRO A 117 -3.30 8.66 -5.50
C PRO A 117 -4.41 7.82 -4.86
N MET A 118 -4.78 6.69 -5.48
CA MET A 118 -5.79 5.77 -4.93
C MET A 118 -5.31 5.17 -3.61
N CYS A 119 -4.08 4.68 -3.57
CA CYS A 119 -3.51 4.04 -2.39
C CYS A 119 -3.21 5.06 -1.28
N ALA A 120 -2.71 6.26 -1.63
CA ALA A 120 -2.53 7.35 -0.67
C ALA A 120 -3.87 7.77 -0.03
N GLY A 121 -4.95 7.84 -0.82
CA GLY A 121 -6.30 8.08 -0.30
C GLY A 121 -6.79 6.95 0.62
N ALA A 122 -6.50 5.69 0.30
CA ALA A 122 -6.85 4.55 1.15
C ALA A 122 -6.08 4.59 2.49
N ILE A 123 -4.80 4.94 2.47
CA ILE A 123 -3.95 5.11 3.65
C ILE A 123 -4.51 6.21 4.58
N ILE A 124 -4.87 7.37 4.02
CA ILE A 124 -5.52 8.46 4.77
C ILE A 124 -6.82 7.97 5.41
N ASN A 125 -7.67 7.28 4.64
CA ASN A 125 -8.94 6.76 5.15
C ASN A 125 -8.76 5.73 6.24
N ALA A 126 -7.80 4.83 6.11
CA ALA A 126 -7.48 3.81 7.11
C ALA A 126 -6.80 4.37 8.37
N ARG A 127 -6.41 5.66 8.38
CA ARG A 127 -5.74 6.32 9.52
C ARG A 127 -4.37 5.72 9.85
N ILE A 128 -3.63 5.25 8.85
CA ILE A 128 -2.28 4.74 9.05
C ILE A 128 -1.34 5.93 9.30
N PRO A 129 -0.64 5.98 10.45
CA PRO A 129 0.16 7.15 10.84
C PRO A 129 1.55 7.20 10.18
N ARG A 130 2.09 6.06 9.74
CA ARG A 130 3.44 5.95 9.17
C ARG A 130 3.44 5.11 7.90
N VAL A 131 4.09 5.64 6.87
CA VAL A 131 4.29 4.98 5.57
C VAL A 131 5.77 4.97 5.24
N VAL A 132 6.30 3.79 4.95
CA VAL A 132 7.68 3.56 4.53
C VAL A 132 7.65 2.98 3.13
N TYR A 133 8.34 3.60 2.18
CA TYR A 133 8.43 3.03 0.85
C TYR A 133 9.88 2.92 0.32
N GLY A 134 10.11 1.96 -0.57
CA GLY A 134 11.40 1.73 -1.21
C GLY A 134 11.65 2.71 -2.34
N ALA A 135 11.17 2.40 -3.54
CA ALA A 135 11.41 3.18 -4.75
C ALA A 135 10.38 4.28 -4.98
N SER A 136 10.82 5.42 -5.50
CA SER A 136 9.96 6.54 -5.91
C SER A 136 9.25 6.23 -7.24
N ASP A 137 7.99 6.71 -7.41
CA ASP A 137 7.25 6.61 -8.66
C ASP A 137 7.06 7.99 -9.33
N ARG A 138 7.92 8.31 -10.28
CA ARG A 138 7.87 9.58 -11.03
C ARG A 138 6.66 9.73 -11.95
N LYS A 139 5.84 8.68 -12.12
CA LYS A 139 4.66 8.70 -13.02
C LYS A 139 3.35 8.84 -12.26
N CYS A 140 3.25 8.21 -11.11
CA CYS A 140 2.01 8.12 -10.35
C CYS A 140 2.19 8.33 -8.83
N GLY A 141 3.40 8.59 -8.34
CA GLY A 141 3.67 8.77 -6.92
C GLY A 141 2.93 9.96 -6.32
N ALA A 142 2.20 9.73 -5.26
CA ALA A 142 1.32 10.73 -4.65
C ALA A 142 1.73 11.12 -3.22
N THR A 143 2.97 10.82 -2.84
CA THR A 143 3.54 11.16 -1.54
C THR A 143 4.76 12.09 -1.62
N GLY A 144 5.07 12.56 -2.85
CA GLY A 144 6.17 13.50 -3.08
C GLY A 144 6.63 13.61 -4.53
N SER A 145 6.56 12.53 -5.35
CA SER A 145 7.14 12.52 -6.69
C SER A 145 6.32 13.31 -7.73
N VAL A 146 5.01 13.13 -7.80
CA VAL A 146 4.11 13.84 -8.73
C VAL A 146 3.28 14.86 -7.98
N CYS A 147 2.69 14.45 -6.89
CA CYS A 147 1.98 15.32 -5.95
C CYS A 147 2.18 14.80 -4.53
N ASN A 148 1.74 15.56 -3.53
CA ASN A 148 1.80 15.11 -2.14
C ASN A 148 0.42 15.24 -1.49
N LEU A 149 -0.35 14.15 -1.50
CA LEU A 149 -1.66 14.12 -0.87
C LEU A 149 -1.58 14.21 0.66
N PHE A 150 -0.49 13.76 1.26
CA PHE A 150 -0.33 13.78 2.71
C PHE A 150 -0.06 15.19 3.27
N SER A 151 0.31 16.14 2.41
CA SER A 151 0.48 17.55 2.77
C SER A 151 -0.79 18.39 2.58
N MET A 152 -1.86 17.82 1.98
CA MET A 152 -3.12 18.52 1.81
C MET A 152 -3.91 18.54 3.12
N GLU A 153 -4.81 19.53 3.29
CA GLU A 153 -5.59 19.73 4.52
C GLU A 153 -6.69 18.66 4.73
N PHE A 154 -6.29 17.38 4.71
CA PHE A 154 -7.16 16.30 5.11
C PHE A 154 -7.15 16.16 6.65
N ASN A 155 -8.07 15.34 7.16
CA ASN A 155 -8.21 15.09 8.60
C ASN A 155 -7.20 14.04 9.14
N HIS A 156 -6.23 13.61 8.34
CA HIS A 156 -5.15 12.70 8.73
C HIS A 156 -3.93 12.91 7.83
N HIS A 157 -2.77 12.98 8.45
CA HIS A 157 -1.49 13.25 7.80
C HIS A 157 -0.49 12.15 8.14
N PRO A 158 -0.31 11.14 7.28
CA PRO A 158 0.72 10.12 7.47
C PRO A 158 2.12 10.73 7.42
N ARG A 159 3.01 10.27 8.31
CA ARG A 159 4.44 10.51 8.20
C ARG A 159 5.02 9.58 7.13
N VAL A 160 5.90 10.11 6.29
CA VAL A 160 6.51 9.36 5.19
C VAL A 160 8.01 9.23 5.42
N GLU A 161 8.51 8.03 5.21
CA GLU A 161 9.92 7.70 5.11
C GLU A 161 10.16 6.96 3.80
N MET A 162 11.24 7.29 3.11
CA MET A 162 11.51 6.78 1.76
C MET A 162 12.94 6.28 1.64
N GLY A 163 13.16 5.40 0.65
CA GLY A 163 14.50 4.95 0.29
C GLY A 163 14.96 3.68 1.00
N ILE A 164 14.11 3.03 1.80
CA ILE A 164 14.46 1.76 2.44
C ILE A 164 14.54 0.67 1.36
N LEU A 165 15.74 0.11 1.16
CA LEU A 165 16.05 -0.85 0.10
C LEU A 165 15.67 -0.33 -1.31
N GLU A 166 15.84 0.97 -1.56
CA GLU A 166 15.44 1.64 -2.80
C GLU A 166 16.01 0.95 -4.04
N GLU A 167 17.31 0.60 -4.02
CA GLU A 167 17.98 -0.02 -5.16
C GLU A 167 17.37 -1.39 -5.48
N GLU A 168 17.09 -2.23 -4.47
CA GLU A 168 16.47 -3.54 -4.67
C GLU A 168 15.04 -3.42 -5.22
N CYS A 169 14.26 -2.48 -4.69
CA CYS A 169 12.90 -2.20 -5.14
C CYS A 169 12.87 -1.68 -6.59
N ALA A 170 13.73 -0.73 -6.91
CA ALA A 170 13.84 -0.15 -8.26
C ALA A 170 14.35 -1.17 -9.29
N ALA A 171 15.33 -2.02 -8.90
CA ALA A 171 15.86 -3.06 -9.77
C ALA A 171 14.76 -4.06 -10.18
N LEU A 172 13.97 -4.54 -9.21
CA LEU A 172 12.89 -5.49 -9.47
C LEU A 172 11.86 -4.94 -10.45
N LEU A 173 11.48 -3.66 -10.32
CA LEU A 173 10.59 -2.97 -11.26
C LEU A 173 11.23 -2.82 -12.66
N SER A 174 12.50 -2.44 -12.70
CA SER A 174 13.25 -2.27 -13.94
C SER A 174 13.32 -3.56 -14.75
N ASP A 175 13.63 -4.68 -14.09
CA ASP A 175 13.70 -6.01 -14.68
C ASP A 175 12.35 -6.47 -15.22
N PHE A 176 11.28 -6.25 -14.47
CA PHE A 176 9.92 -6.55 -14.93
C PHE A 176 9.58 -5.81 -16.23
N PHE A 177 9.78 -4.49 -16.24
CA PHE A 177 9.46 -3.70 -17.45
C PHE A 177 10.41 -3.99 -18.61
N ALA A 178 11.66 -4.39 -18.34
CA ALA A 178 12.56 -4.86 -19.38
C ALA A 178 12.03 -6.15 -20.03
N LYS A 179 11.64 -7.13 -19.24
CA LYS A 179 11.01 -8.38 -19.69
C LYS A 179 9.72 -8.11 -20.47
N LEU A 180 8.84 -7.29 -19.92
CA LEU A 180 7.57 -6.94 -20.56
C LEU A 180 7.77 -6.28 -21.93
N ARG A 181 8.76 -5.37 -22.07
CA ARG A 181 9.08 -4.76 -23.37
C ARG A 181 9.51 -5.77 -24.42
N VAL A 182 10.27 -6.79 -24.05
CA VAL A 182 10.67 -7.88 -24.96
C VAL A 182 9.45 -8.68 -25.39
N GLU A 183 8.61 -9.07 -24.44
CA GLU A 183 7.37 -9.84 -24.72
C GLU A 183 6.41 -9.07 -25.62
N LEU A 184 6.22 -7.78 -25.39
CA LEU A 184 5.34 -6.93 -26.22
C LEU A 184 5.83 -6.76 -27.65
N ARG A 185 7.15 -6.83 -27.90
CA ARG A 185 7.72 -6.77 -29.27
C ARG A 185 7.42 -8.04 -30.06
N THR A 186 7.26 -9.17 -29.39
CA THR A 186 6.99 -10.47 -30.01
C THR A 186 5.49 -10.77 -30.16
N ARG A 187 4.64 -10.04 -29.44
CA ARG A 187 3.18 -10.21 -29.54
C ARG A 187 2.67 -9.69 -30.91
N PRO A 188 1.73 -10.42 -31.56
CA PRO A 188 1.04 -9.89 -32.73
C PRO A 188 0.41 -8.52 -32.36
N LYS A 189 0.59 -7.53 -33.25
CA LYS A 189 -0.08 -6.22 -33.05
C LYS A 189 -1.59 -6.45 -32.96
N TRP A 190 -2.19 -5.92 -31.88
CA TRP A 190 -3.64 -5.92 -31.74
C TRP A 190 -4.28 -5.30 -33.00
N LYS A 191 -5.17 -6.05 -33.66
CA LYS A 191 -6.00 -5.53 -34.74
C LYS A 191 -7.38 -5.28 -34.14
N PRO A 192 -7.99 -4.09 -34.34
CA PRO A 192 -9.39 -3.88 -34.00
C PRO A 192 -10.23 -5.00 -34.64
N ARG A 193 -11.19 -5.55 -33.91
CA ARG A 193 -12.17 -6.45 -34.53
C ARG A 193 -12.91 -5.62 -35.60
N GLU A 194 -12.80 -6.01 -36.85
CA GLU A 194 -13.69 -5.50 -37.89
C GLU A 194 -15.11 -5.89 -37.48
N ASN A 195 -15.98 -4.88 -37.35
CA ASN A 195 -17.40 -5.02 -37.02
C ASN A 195 -17.76 -5.35 -35.55
N ALA A 196 -17.46 -4.42 -34.64
CA ALA A 196 -18.40 -4.16 -33.56
C ALA A 196 -19.27 -2.96 -33.99
N GLU A 197 -20.24 -3.19 -34.85
CA GLU A 197 -21.36 -2.24 -35.02
C GLU A 197 -22.02 -2.05 -33.67
N CYS A 198 -21.78 -0.91 -33.07
CA CYS A 198 -22.53 -0.46 -31.90
C CYS A 198 -23.96 -0.18 -32.39
N LYS A 199 -24.82 -1.19 -32.35
CA LYS A 199 -26.24 -0.98 -32.52
C LYS A 199 -26.75 -0.23 -31.32
N MET A 200 -26.68 1.10 -31.38
CA MET A 200 -27.54 1.95 -30.57
C MET A 200 -28.97 1.65 -30.98
N GLN A 201 -29.62 0.80 -30.22
CA GLN A 201 -31.08 0.68 -30.29
C GLN A 201 -31.62 1.98 -29.70
N ASN A 202 -32.09 2.89 -30.60
CA ASN A 202 -32.95 3.98 -30.23
C ASN A 202 -34.22 3.34 -29.65
N ALA A 203 -34.40 3.47 -28.32
CA ALA A 203 -35.70 3.26 -27.70
C ALA A 203 -36.51 4.54 -27.95
N GLU A 204 -37.56 4.41 -28.74
CA GLU A 204 -38.69 5.36 -28.81
C GLU A 204 -39.52 5.35 -27.53
#